data_bab0f67269806e4c3a4ea58437e46189
#
_entry.id   bab0f67269806e4c3a4ea58437e46189
#
_cell.length_a   1.000
_cell.length_b   1.000
_cell.length_c   1.000
_cell.angle_alpha   90.00
_cell.angle_beta   90.00
_cell.angle_gamma   90.00
#
_symmetry.space_group_name_H-M   'P 1'
#
loop_
_entity.id
_entity.type
_entity.pdbx_description
1 polymer ?
#
loop_
_entity_poly.entity_id
_entity_poly.type
_entity_poly.pdbx_seq_one_letter_code
_entity_poly.pdbx_strand_id
1 'polypeptide(L)'
;MTTRIEVYAGVCGHSAVIDVTKVDDTHVQVVITSACDQITAMNPDLARVQWKGKGHEVFKRMTESAVYQSAAQHIRHTACPIPTAILKAIEVEAGIALPKDVTITFSSPAPNGSPTDESYDGGESIEEIK
;
A
#
# COMPACT_ATOMS: atom_id res chain seq x y z
N MET A 1 -16.74 -6.08 -11.34
CA MET A 1 -15.50 -5.50 -11.78
C MET A 1 -14.44 -5.69 -10.74
N THR A 2 -13.21 -5.87 -11.13
CA THR A 2 -12.12 -6.13 -10.22
C THR A 2 -10.95 -5.24 -10.56
N THR A 3 -10.33 -4.66 -9.55
CA THR A 3 -9.12 -3.88 -9.73
C THR A 3 -7.95 -4.74 -9.31
N ARG A 4 -6.97 -4.90 -10.18
CA ARG A 4 -5.78 -5.68 -9.88
C ARG A 4 -4.57 -4.79 -9.82
N ILE A 5 -3.75 -4.99 -8.79
CA ILE A 5 -2.49 -4.29 -8.69
C ILE A 5 -1.40 -5.33 -8.46
N GLU A 6 -0.25 -5.12 -9.10
CA GLU A 6 0.89 -6.01 -8.96
C GLU A 6 1.99 -5.26 -8.26
N VAL A 7 2.64 -5.89 -7.30
CA VAL A 7 3.65 -5.25 -6.48
C VAL A 7 4.88 -6.11 -6.41
N TYR A 8 6.04 -5.50 -6.64
CA TYR A 8 7.30 -6.17 -6.35
C TYR A 8 7.88 -5.46 -5.13
N ALA A 9 8.08 -6.20 -4.06
CA ALA A 9 8.36 -5.59 -2.77
C ALA A 9 9.82 -5.22 -2.54
N GLY A 10 10.68 -5.49 -3.48
CA GLY A 10 12.08 -5.03 -3.36
C GLY A 10 12.99 -6.10 -2.80
N VAL A 11 13.78 -5.72 -1.80
CA VAL A 11 14.83 -6.58 -1.29
C VAL A 11 14.38 -7.96 -0.86
N CYS A 12 13.18 -8.08 -0.31
CA CYS A 12 12.71 -9.39 0.10
C CYS A 12 12.43 -10.30 -1.08
N GLY A 13 12.32 -9.74 -2.28
CA GLY A 13 12.18 -10.55 -3.49
C GLY A 13 10.82 -11.12 -3.78
N HIS A 14 9.85 -10.86 -2.93
CA HIS A 14 8.51 -11.40 -3.15
C HIS A 14 7.68 -10.45 -4.00
N SER A 15 6.85 -11.03 -4.84
CA SER A 15 5.87 -10.28 -5.60
C SER A 15 4.50 -10.60 -5.07
N ALA A 16 3.55 -9.74 -5.33
CA ALA A 16 2.18 -9.99 -4.93
C ALA A 16 1.24 -9.50 -6.01
N VAL A 17 0.13 -10.21 -6.16
CA VAL A 17 -0.98 -9.75 -6.99
C VAL A 17 -2.13 -9.55 -6.04
N ILE A 18 -2.72 -8.37 -6.06
CA ILE A 18 -3.81 -8.02 -5.17
C ILE A 18 -5.02 -7.71 -6.01
N ASP A 19 -6.10 -8.45 -5.80
CA ASP A 19 -7.35 -8.22 -6.52
C ASP A 19 -8.38 -7.69 -5.55
N VAL A 20 -8.99 -6.57 -5.88
CA VAL A 20 -10.02 -5.95 -5.05
C VAL A 20 -11.30 -5.91 -5.85
N THR A 21 -12.37 -6.44 -5.31
CA THR A 21 -13.65 -6.54 -5.99
C THR A 21 -14.75 -6.05 -5.05
N LYS A 22 -15.64 -5.20 -5.56
CA LYS A 22 -16.81 -4.81 -4.79
C LYS A 22 -17.70 -6.02 -4.59
N VAL A 23 -18.07 -6.29 -3.34
CA VAL A 23 -18.97 -7.40 -3.06
C VAL A 23 -20.37 -6.90 -2.79
N ASP A 24 -20.52 -5.63 -2.41
CA ASP A 24 -21.82 -4.99 -2.30
C ASP A 24 -21.60 -3.48 -2.34
N ASP A 25 -22.62 -2.71 -2.03
CA ASP A 25 -22.57 -1.27 -2.19
C ASP A 25 -21.63 -0.59 -1.21
N THR A 26 -21.21 -1.27 -0.17
CA THR A 26 -20.40 -0.63 0.86
C THR A 26 -19.11 -1.37 1.17
N HIS A 27 -18.90 -2.54 0.60
CA HIS A 27 -17.73 -3.36 0.94
C HIS A 27 -17.01 -3.88 -0.29
N VAL A 28 -15.70 -4.13 -0.12
CA VAL A 28 -14.89 -4.79 -1.13
C VAL A 28 -14.27 -6.03 -0.51
N GLN A 29 -13.88 -6.98 -1.34
CA GLN A 29 -13.10 -8.12 -0.94
C GLN A 29 -11.70 -7.95 -1.50
N VAL A 30 -10.70 -8.19 -0.68
CA VAL A 30 -9.30 -8.12 -1.10
C VAL A 30 -8.74 -9.54 -1.09
N VAL A 31 -8.13 -9.95 -2.19
CA VAL A 31 -7.49 -11.25 -2.29
C VAL A 31 -6.04 -11.05 -2.67
N ILE A 32 -5.13 -11.55 -1.85
CA ILE A 32 -3.70 -11.40 -2.06
C ILE A 32 -3.12 -12.74 -2.47
N THR A 33 -2.42 -12.77 -3.59
CA THR A 33 -1.73 -13.96 -4.07
C THR A 33 -0.24 -13.65 -4.04
N SER A 34 0.53 -14.42 -3.28
CA SER A 34 1.96 -14.18 -3.14
C SER A 34 2.62 -15.40 -2.51
N ALA A 35 3.91 -15.52 -2.68
CA ALA A 35 4.68 -16.53 -1.97
C ALA A 35 5.01 -16.10 -0.54
N CYS A 36 4.76 -14.86 -0.17
CA CYS A 36 5.04 -14.39 1.17
C CYS A 36 3.89 -14.74 2.10
N ASP A 37 4.14 -15.64 3.07
CA ASP A 37 3.09 -16.08 3.95
C ASP A 37 2.58 -15.00 4.86
N GLN A 38 3.40 -14.00 5.17
CA GLN A 38 2.95 -12.94 6.05
C GLN A 38 1.84 -12.12 5.41
N ILE A 39 1.98 -11.78 4.13
CA ILE A 39 0.95 -10.96 3.53
C ILE A 39 -0.27 -11.78 3.15
N THR A 40 -0.10 -13.06 2.78
CA THR A 40 -1.29 -13.86 2.48
C THR A 40 -2.07 -14.17 3.74
N ALA A 41 -1.43 -14.12 4.91
CA ALA A 41 -2.14 -14.30 6.17
C ALA A 41 -3.17 -13.20 6.41
N MET A 42 -3.08 -12.08 5.71
CA MET A 42 -4.05 -11.01 5.84
C MET A 42 -5.37 -11.32 5.14
N ASN A 43 -5.38 -12.30 4.24
CA ASN A 43 -6.58 -12.55 3.43
C ASN A 43 -7.87 -12.74 4.23
N PRO A 44 -7.90 -13.52 5.31
CA PRO A 44 -9.17 -13.65 6.03
C PRO A 44 -9.65 -12.34 6.62
N ASP A 45 -8.73 -11.48 7.03
CA ASP A 45 -9.11 -10.20 7.64
C ASP A 45 -9.68 -9.24 6.61
N LEU A 46 -9.33 -9.41 5.35
CA LEU A 46 -9.69 -8.47 4.31
C LEU A 46 -10.74 -9.01 3.36
N ALA A 47 -11.41 -10.07 3.76
CA ALA A 47 -12.46 -10.65 2.93
C ALA A 47 -13.62 -9.69 2.76
N ARG A 48 -13.77 -8.73 3.67
CA ARG A 48 -14.86 -7.79 3.59
C ARG A 48 -14.42 -6.49 4.25
N VAL A 49 -14.13 -5.48 3.47
CA VAL A 49 -13.63 -4.20 3.96
C VAL A 49 -14.59 -3.10 3.54
N GLN A 50 -14.95 -2.24 4.47
CA GLN A 50 -15.91 -1.19 4.18
C GLN A 50 -15.24 -0.05 3.42
N TRP A 51 -15.80 0.31 2.26
CA TRP A 51 -15.21 1.37 1.47
C TRP A 51 -16.10 2.60 1.39
N LYS A 52 -17.31 2.56 1.94
CA LYS A 52 -18.23 3.66 1.79
C LYS A 52 -18.87 3.99 3.13
N GLY A 53 -19.15 5.25 3.36
CA GLY A 53 -19.86 5.69 4.55
C GLY A 53 -18.95 5.92 5.72
N LYS A 54 -19.52 5.97 6.93
CA LYS A 54 -18.72 6.12 8.11
C LYS A 54 -17.82 4.94 8.22
N GLY A 55 -16.60 5.13 8.58
CA GLY A 55 -15.65 4.02 8.64
C GLY A 55 -15.04 3.68 7.31
N HIS A 56 -15.12 4.61 6.36
CA HIS A 56 -14.55 4.43 5.04
C HIS A 56 -13.06 4.15 5.12
N GLU A 57 -12.65 3.03 4.58
CA GLU A 57 -11.30 2.53 4.80
C GLU A 57 -10.21 3.49 4.35
N VAL A 58 -10.36 4.14 3.21
CA VAL A 58 -9.28 4.94 2.67
C VAL A 58 -9.18 6.34 3.26
N PHE A 59 -10.13 6.74 4.11
CA PHE A 59 -10.08 8.05 4.73
C PHE A 59 -9.89 8.00 6.23
N LYS A 60 -9.57 6.84 6.77
CA LYS A 60 -9.31 6.69 8.18
C LYS A 60 -7.87 7.03 8.50
N ARG A 61 -7.58 7.20 9.78
CA ARG A 61 -6.20 7.25 10.21
C ARG A 61 -5.61 5.87 10.02
N MET A 62 -4.30 5.81 9.82
CA MET A 62 -3.64 4.53 9.63
C MET A 62 -3.90 3.58 10.79
N THR A 63 -3.96 4.10 12.02
CA THR A 63 -4.18 3.24 13.17
C THR A 63 -5.58 2.65 13.20
N GLU A 64 -6.51 3.23 12.44
CA GLU A 64 -7.88 2.72 12.41
C GLU A 64 -8.16 1.91 11.16
N SER A 65 -7.23 1.86 10.23
CA SER A 65 -7.44 1.15 8.98
C SER A 65 -7.45 -0.35 9.19
N ALA A 66 -8.44 -1.03 8.66
CA ALA A 66 -8.48 -2.49 8.74
C ALA A 66 -7.29 -3.10 8.03
N VAL A 67 -6.85 -2.49 6.94
CA VAL A 67 -5.69 -2.98 6.21
C VAL A 67 -4.44 -2.88 7.07
N TYR A 68 -4.22 -1.72 7.70
CA TYR A 68 -3.02 -1.56 8.53
C TYR A 68 -3.11 -2.37 9.82
N GLN A 69 -4.29 -2.56 10.37
CA GLN A 69 -4.42 -3.39 11.55
C GLN A 69 -4.10 -4.85 11.24
N SER A 70 -4.55 -5.33 10.09
CA SER A 70 -4.21 -6.68 9.68
C SER A 70 -2.72 -6.79 9.41
N ALA A 71 -2.14 -5.79 8.76
CA ALA A 71 -0.70 -5.79 8.50
C ALA A 71 0.08 -5.79 9.81
N ALA A 72 -0.38 -5.05 10.81
CA ALA A 72 0.32 -5.00 12.09
C ALA A 72 0.35 -6.36 12.78
N GLN A 73 -0.65 -7.18 12.54
CA GLN A 73 -0.69 -8.49 13.14
C GLN A 73 0.15 -9.53 12.41
N HIS A 74 0.29 -9.38 11.11
CA HIS A 74 0.85 -10.45 10.29
C HIS A 74 2.20 -10.12 9.66
N ILE A 75 2.48 -8.86 9.39
CA ILE A 75 3.70 -8.48 8.72
C ILE A 75 4.76 -8.08 9.73
N ARG A 76 5.93 -8.69 9.62
CA ARG A 76 7.01 -8.36 10.54
C ARG A 76 8.04 -7.46 9.92
N HIS A 77 7.74 -6.91 8.77
CA HIS A 77 8.67 -6.08 8.02
C HIS A 77 8.00 -4.72 7.83
N THR A 78 8.36 -3.77 8.65
CA THR A 78 7.67 -2.49 8.70
C THR A 78 7.64 -1.76 7.37
N ALA A 79 8.66 -1.92 6.56
CA ALA A 79 8.74 -1.20 5.29
C ALA A 79 8.03 -1.89 4.14
N CYS A 80 7.26 -2.93 4.42
CA CYS A 80 6.55 -3.66 3.38
C CYS A 80 5.56 -2.74 2.67
N PRO A 81 5.59 -2.66 1.34
CA PRO A 81 4.70 -1.74 0.62
C PRO A 81 3.30 -2.30 0.38
N ILE A 82 3.04 -3.52 0.80
CA ILE A 82 1.78 -4.16 0.47
C ILE A 82 0.57 -3.44 1.06
N PRO A 83 0.57 -2.97 2.31
CA PRO A 83 -0.62 -2.29 2.81
C PRO A 83 -0.98 -1.05 1.99
N THR A 84 0.03 -0.28 1.58
CA THR A 84 -0.22 0.88 0.74
C THR A 84 -0.82 0.47 -0.60
N ALA A 85 -0.28 -0.61 -1.19
CA ALA A 85 -0.78 -1.08 -2.48
C ALA A 85 -2.23 -1.54 -2.38
N ILE A 86 -2.60 -2.20 -1.28
CA ILE A 86 -3.97 -2.63 -1.09
C ILE A 86 -4.89 -1.42 -1.05
N LEU A 87 -4.49 -0.38 -0.30
CA LEU A 87 -5.34 0.80 -0.20
C LEU A 87 -5.45 1.52 -1.54
N LYS A 88 -4.37 1.55 -2.33
CA LYS A 88 -4.45 2.13 -3.66
C LYS A 88 -5.44 1.38 -4.53
N ALA A 89 -5.46 0.07 -4.44
CA ALA A 89 -6.38 -0.73 -5.24
C ALA A 89 -7.82 -0.52 -4.76
N ILE A 90 -8.03 -0.36 -3.46
CA ILE A 90 -9.36 -0.07 -2.95
C ILE A 90 -9.85 1.28 -3.45
N GLU A 91 -8.98 2.28 -3.49
CA GLU A 91 -9.36 3.60 -4.00
C GLU A 91 -9.82 3.53 -5.45
N VAL A 92 -9.14 2.73 -6.26
CA VAL A 92 -9.49 2.61 -7.66
C VAL A 92 -10.80 1.85 -7.82
N GLU A 93 -10.94 0.74 -7.09
CA GLU A 93 -12.16 -0.05 -7.20
C GLU A 93 -13.37 0.72 -6.69
N ALA A 94 -13.18 1.56 -5.69
CA ALA A 94 -14.26 2.39 -5.18
C ALA A 94 -14.60 3.57 -6.07
N GLY A 95 -13.79 3.81 -7.10
CA GLY A 95 -14.04 4.92 -8.01
C GLY A 95 -13.55 6.26 -7.50
N ILE A 96 -12.73 6.27 -6.47
CA ILE A 96 -12.24 7.50 -5.88
C ILE A 96 -10.96 7.98 -6.54
N ALA A 97 -10.19 7.08 -7.11
CA ALA A 97 -8.91 7.43 -7.72
C ALA A 97 -8.76 6.76 -9.07
N LEU A 98 -7.89 7.33 -9.90
CA LEU A 98 -7.56 6.73 -11.19
C LEU A 98 -6.48 5.68 -11.00
N PRO A 99 -6.45 4.65 -11.84
CA PRO A 99 -5.46 3.59 -11.72
C PRO A 99 -4.10 4.03 -12.27
N LYS A 100 -3.40 4.82 -11.50
CA LYS A 100 -2.11 5.34 -11.89
C LYS A 100 -1.04 4.71 -11.03
N ASP A 101 0.01 4.21 -11.65
CA ASP A 101 1.06 3.51 -10.94
C ASP A 101 1.75 4.37 -9.90
N VAL A 102 2.19 3.72 -8.83
CA VAL A 102 2.95 4.36 -7.78
C VAL A 102 4.39 3.91 -7.92
N THR A 103 5.32 4.82 -7.84
CA THR A 103 6.73 4.48 -8.04
C THR A 103 7.55 4.90 -6.84
N ILE A 104 8.40 4.00 -6.36
CA ILE A 104 9.36 4.28 -5.30
C ILE A 104 10.69 3.81 -5.83
N THR A 105 11.63 4.73 -6.00
CA THR A 105 12.90 4.43 -6.65
C THR A 105 14.05 4.98 -5.84
N PHE A 106 15.10 4.18 -5.63
CA PHE A 106 16.31 4.71 -5.03
C PHE A 106 17.10 5.45 -6.10
N SER A 107 17.73 6.53 -5.70
CA SER A 107 18.62 7.25 -6.59
C SER A 107 19.86 7.62 -5.81
N SER A 108 20.97 7.70 -6.49
CA SER A 108 22.21 8.09 -5.85
C SER A 108 22.20 9.58 -5.58
N PRO A 109 22.68 10.01 -4.43
CA PRO A 109 22.81 11.45 -4.22
C PRO A 109 23.80 12.00 -5.21
N ALA A 110 23.50 13.16 -5.73
CA ALA A 110 24.40 13.75 -6.69
C ALA A 110 25.65 14.25 -5.99
N PRO A 111 26.79 14.08 -6.58
CA PRO A 111 28.00 14.60 -5.96
C PRO A 111 27.89 16.11 -5.91
N ASN A 112 28.50 16.69 -4.98
CA ASN A 112 28.49 18.10 -4.87
C ASN A 112 27.14 18.65 -4.54
N GLY A 113 26.31 17.87 -4.05
CA GLY A 113 25.02 18.35 -3.71
C GLY A 113 24.31 18.91 -4.88
N SER A 114 24.41 18.26 -5.98
CA SER A 114 23.80 18.75 -7.15
C SER A 114 22.35 19.03 -6.94
N PRO A 115 21.83 19.96 -7.61
CA PRO A 115 20.44 20.33 -7.40
C PRO A 115 19.44 19.46 -8.06
N THR A 116 19.79 18.30 -8.41
CA THR A 116 18.82 17.45 -9.00
C THR A 116 17.63 17.32 -8.15
N ASP A 117 17.78 17.53 -6.89
CA ASP A 117 16.64 17.34 -6.09
C ASP A 117 16.31 18.57 -5.37
N GLU A 118 16.47 19.66 -5.98
CA GLU A 118 16.14 20.82 -5.29
C GLU A 118 14.77 20.84 -4.79
N SER A 119 13.91 20.14 -5.42
CA SER A 119 12.57 20.14 -4.91
C SER A 119 12.47 19.41 -3.63
N TYR A 120 13.50 18.69 -3.23
CA TYR A 120 13.39 17.82 -2.16
C TYR A 120 14.40 18.16 -1.17
N ASP A 121 14.56 19.34 -0.84
CA ASP A 121 15.57 19.59 0.01
C ASP A 121 15.29 19.15 1.35
N GLY A 122 14.16 18.78 1.65
CA GLY A 122 13.94 18.27 2.97
C GLY A 122 14.72 17.08 3.27
N GLY A 123 15.31 16.49 2.30
CA GLY A 123 16.02 15.30 2.58
C GLY A 123 17.15 15.48 3.48
N GLU A 124 17.76 16.61 3.50
CA GLU A 124 18.83 16.70 4.35
C GLU A 124 18.41 16.68 5.71
N SER A 125 17.30 17.21 6.04
CA SER A 125 16.95 17.13 7.42
C SER A 125 16.72 15.72 7.82
N ILE A 126 16.30 14.90 6.93
CA ILE A 126 16.11 13.56 7.29
C ILE A 126 17.36 12.88 7.54
N GLU A 127 18.37 13.15 6.81
CA GLU A 127 19.52 12.48 7.05
C GLU A 127 20.11 12.80 8.30
N GLU A 128 19.93 13.93 8.83
CA GLU A 128 20.52 14.18 10.04
C GLU A 128 19.93 13.51 11.14
N ILE A 129 18.77 12.99 10.97
CA ILE A 129 18.14 12.29 12.00
C ILE A 129 18.82 11.11 12.38
N LYS A 130 19.59 10.52 11.57
CA LYS A 130 20.19 9.31 11.91
C LYS A 130 21.16 9.37 12.90
#